data_920909b85521cc1bd278a29923848a69
#
_entry.id   920909b85521cc1bd278a29923848a69
#
_cell.length_a   1.000
_cell.length_b   1.000
_cell.length_c   1.000
_cell.angle_alpha   90.00
_cell.angle_beta   90.00
_cell.angle_gamma   90.00
#
_symmetry.space_group_name_H-M   'P 1'
#
loop_
_entity.id
_entity.type
_entity.pdbx_description
1 polymer ?
#
loop_
_entity_poly.entity_id
_entity_poly.type
_entity_poly.pdbx_seq_one_letter_code
_entity_poly.pdbx_strand_id
1 'polypeptide(L)'
;MDVHGITHSDIAMSDIDETISHYWPTGSLRPPRYMLGLMNIIREAFGVNSIIHPGTHLGVGFYGNRERAALAAYTWEVLVRQLKKARQQYISAQNKRIKNATRTSRGDQFAEGWVLAVISEIQSFALTDDERELMQQWLEHKYPQTQTTRARKPGRSRNGDASRYAGFREGQNVRLHRPVSGQEQQKLEAR
;
A
#
# COMPACT_ATOMS: atom_id res chain seq x y z
N MET A 1 -0.52 43.65 -17.33
CA MET A 1 -1.06 43.41 -15.98
C MET A 1 -1.41 41.93 -15.92
N ASP A 2 -0.45 41.10 -15.46
CA ASP A 2 -0.67 39.66 -15.30
C ASP A 2 -1.57 39.47 -14.08
N VAL A 3 -2.83 39.25 -14.33
CA VAL A 3 -3.80 38.85 -13.33
C VAL A 3 -3.70 37.33 -13.20
N HIS A 4 -3.11 36.88 -12.12
CA HIS A 4 -2.92 35.52 -11.65
C HIS A 4 -1.79 34.74 -12.32
N GLY A 5 -0.64 34.71 -11.63
CA GLY A 5 0.51 33.85 -11.96
C GLY A 5 0.23 32.37 -11.77
N ILE A 6 -0.89 31.87 -12.27
CA ILE A 6 -1.23 30.46 -12.33
C ILE A 6 -0.60 29.91 -13.60
N THR A 7 0.37 29.04 -13.44
CA THR A 7 1.03 28.37 -14.56
C THR A 7 0.20 27.15 -15.01
N HIS A 8 0.49 26.66 -16.22
CA HIS A 8 -0.09 25.38 -16.69
C HIS A 8 0.22 24.21 -15.72
N SER A 9 1.38 24.25 -15.06
CA SER A 9 1.78 23.31 -14.04
C SER A 9 0.91 23.40 -12.79
N ASP A 10 0.50 24.60 -12.37
CA ASP A 10 -0.37 24.81 -11.20
C ASP A 10 -1.78 24.24 -11.45
N ILE A 11 -2.29 24.40 -12.67
CA ILE A 11 -3.59 23.82 -13.07
C ILE A 11 -3.50 22.30 -13.08
N ALA A 12 -2.44 21.74 -13.66
CA ALA A 12 -2.24 20.30 -13.71
C ALA A 12 -2.01 19.68 -12.31
N MET A 13 -1.32 20.40 -11.40
CA MET A 13 -1.17 19.98 -10.01
C MET A 13 -2.47 20.01 -9.21
N SER A 14 -3.47 20.84 -9.63
CA SER A 14 -4.77 20.86 -8.98
C SER A 14 -5.58 19.57 -9.14
N ASP A 15 -5.23 18.74 -10.13
CA ASP A 15 -5.86 17.44 -10.36
C ASP A 15 -5.28 16.32 -9.48
N ILE A 16 -4.17 16.63 -8.79
CA ILE A 16 -3.56 15.70 -7.83
C ILE A 16 -4.18 15.94 -6.45
N ASP A 17 -4.72 14.87 -5.90
CA ASP A 17 -5.26 14.85 -4.55
C ASP A 17 -4.60 13.77 -3.71
N GLU A 18 -4.69 13.91 -2.40
CA GLU A 18 -4.17 12.95 -1.44
C GLU A 18 -5.28 12.43 -0.54
N THR A 19 -5.37 11.12 -0.43
CA THR A 19 -6.24 10.47 0.55
C THR A 19 -5.38 9.76 1.59
N ILE A 20 -5.56 10.16 2.86
CA ILE A 20 -4.80 9.61 3.99
C ILE A 20 -5.61 8.51 4.67
N SER A 21 -5.02 7.34 4.80
CA SER A 21 -5.49 6.29 5.69
C SER A 21 -4.72 6.33 7.00
N HIS A 22 -5.43 6.49 8.11
CA HIS A 22 -4.86 6.43 9.46
C HIS A 22 -4.72 4.99 9.97
N TYR A 23 -4.98 4.01 9.14
CA TYR A 23 -4.79 2.61 9.51
C TYR A 23 -3.33 2.18 9.34
N TRP A 24 -2.55 2.34 10.41
CA TRP A 24 -1.14 1.99 10.47
C TRP A 24 -0.86 1.01 11.61
N PRO A 25 -0.82 -0.30 11.35
CA PRO A 25 -0.86 -1.34 12.39
C PRO A 25 0.43 -1.51 13.18
N THR A 26 1.54 -0.88 12.79
CA THR A 26 2.85 -1.12 13.42
C THR A 26 3.26 -0.07 14.45
N GLY A 27 2.66 1.09 14.47
CA GLY A 27 3.03 2.21 15.33
C GLY A 27 4.47 2.74 15.13
N SER A 28 5.16 2.34 14.06
CA SER A 28 6.56 2.67 13.81
C SER A 28 6.78 3.32 12.46
N LEU A 29 7.62 4.35 12.42
CA LEU A 29 8.10 4.98 11.18
C LEU A 29 9.08 4.10 10.38
N ARG A 30 9.55 3.01 10.97
CA ARG A 30 10.32 1.97 10.26
C ARG A 30 9.43 0.75 10.05
N PRO A 31 8.58 0.75 9.01
CA PRO A 31 7.66 -0.35 8.78
C PRO A 31 8.41 -1.64 8.43
N PRO A 32 7.84 -2.79 8.73
CA PRO A 32 8.34 -4.06 8.22
C PRO A 32 8.36 -4.05 6.69
N ARG A 33 9.29 -4.79 6.10
CA ARG A 33 9.47 -4.84 4.63
C ARG A 33 8.20 -5.25 3.88
N TYR A 34 7.41 -6.15 4.44
CA TYR A 34 6.14 -6.57 3.83
C TYR A 34 5.12 -5.43 3.74
N MET A 35 5.14 -4.47 4.68
CA MET A 35 4.25 -3.29 4.61
C MET A 35 4.62 -2.37 3.44
N LEU A 36 5.92 -2.09 3.26
CA LEU A 36 6.38 -1.30 2.10
C LEU A 36 6.12 -2.06 0.79
N GLY A 37 6.28 -3.39 0.79
CA GLY A 37 5.91 -4.22 -0.36
C GLY A 37 4.44 -4.05 -0.73
N LEU A 38 3.53 -4.09 0.25
CA LEU A 38 2.11 -3.89 0.02
C LEU A 38 1.79 -2.47 -0.47
N MET A 39 2.45 -1.44 0.09
CA MET A 39 2.32 -0.07 -0.41
C MET A 39 2.72 0.05 -1.88
N ASN A 40 3.85 -0.56 -2.27
CA ASN A 40 4.31 -0.55 -3.66
C ASN A 40 3.30 -1.20 -4.61
N ILE A 41 2.74 -2.34 -4.23
CA ILE A 41 1.71 -3.03 -5.02
C ILE A 41 0.52 -2.11 -5.29
N ILE A 42 0.04 -1.44 -4.25
CA ILE A 42 -1.10 -0.53 -4.35
C ILE A 42 -0.75 0.67 -5.24
N ARG A 43 0.45 1.22 -5.08
CA ARG A 43 0.93 2.31 -5.96
C ARG A 43 0.90 1.91 -7.43
N GLU A 44 1.43 0.75 -7.74
CA GLU A 44 1.47 0.22 -9.12
C GLU A 44 0.08 -0.12 -9.64
N ALA A 45 -0.79 -0.70 -8.80
CA ALA A 45 -2.14 -1.09 -9.18
C ALA A 45 -3.06 0.08 -9.54
N PHE A 46 -2.90 1.20 -8.84
CA PHE A 46 -3.77 2.37 -9.01
C PHE A 46 -3.08 3.55 -9.71
N GLY A 47 -1.80 3.45 -10.05
CA GLY A 47 -1.06 4.55 -10.65
C GLY A 47 -1.04 5.78 -9.74
N VAL A 48 -0.68 5.59 -8.47
CA VAL A 48 -0.56 6.64 -7.45
C VAL A 48 0.79 6.53 -6.77
N ASN A 49 1.18 7.56 -6.04
CA ASN A 49 2.32 7.52 -5.14
C ASN A 49 1.87 7.47 -3.68
N SER A 50 2.82 7.28 -2.76
CA SER A 50 2.48 7.20 -1.33
C SER A 50 3.53 7.87 -0.45
N ILE A 51 3.07 8.41 0.68
CA ILE A 51 3.89 9.01 1.72
C ILE A 51 3.45 8.50 3.09
N ILE A 52 4.39 8.34 4.03
CA ILE A 52 4.09 7.98 5.41
C ILE A 52 4.05 9.27 6.23
N HIS A 53 2.91 9.54 6.84
CA HIS A 53 2.71 10.68 7.73
C HIS A 53 3.14 10.32 9.15
N PRO A 54 4.16 11.00 9.71
CA PRO A 54 4.56 10.83 11.11
C PRO A 54 3.61 11.59 12.05
N GLY A 55 3.68 11.28 13.34
CA GLY A 55 3.00 12.04 14.38
C GLY A 55 1.89 11.30 15.09
N THR A 56 1.02 12.05 15.78
CA THR A 56 -0.08 11.51 16.59
C THR A 56 -1.07 10.67 15.77
N HIS A 57 -1.21 11.00 14.50
CA HIS A 57 -2.05 10.30 13.53
C HIS A 57 -1.19 9.63 12.45
N LEU A 58 -0.30 8.73 12.89
CA LEU A 58 0.53 7.96 11.98
C LEU A 58 -0.34 7.26 10.92
N GLY A 59 -0.04 7.50 9.64
CA GLY A 59 -0.83 7.00 8.53
C GLY A 59 -0.04 6.90 7.24
N VAL A 60 -0.72 6.50 6.19
CA VAL A 60 -0.21 6.52 4.83
C VAL A 60 -1.13 7.36 3.95
N GLY A 61 -0.57 8.34 3.27
CA GLY A 61 -1.21 9.09 2.20
C GLY A 61 -0.93 8.45 0.86
N PHE A 62 -1.97 8.28 0.05
CA PHE A 62 -1.84 7.95 -1.37
C PHE A 62 -2.21 9.19 -2.17
N TYR A 63 -1.38 9.60 -3.11
CA TYR A 63 -1.58 10.81 -3.90
C TYR A 63 -1.38 10.57 -5.40
N GLY A 64 -2.17 11.31 -6.19
CA GLY A 64 -2.29 11.18 -7.63
C GLY A 64 -3.68 11.62 -8.06
N ASN A 65 -4.23 11.05 -9.13
CA ASN A 65 -5.62 11.31 -9.48
C ASN A 65 -6.54 11.02 -8.29
N ARG A 66 -7.49 11.92 -8.01
CA ARG A 66 -8.37 11.90 -6.82
C ARG A 66 -9.06 10.56 -6.59
N GLU A 67 -9.70 10.02 -7.62
CA GLU A 67 -10.45 8.77 -7.50
C GLU A 67 -9.52 7.58 -7.26
N ARG A 68 -8.40 7.55 -7.96
CA ARG A 68 -7.38 6.50 -7.81
C ARG A 68 -6.75 6.55 -6.41
N ALA A 69 -6.48 7.74 -5.88
CA ALA A 69 -5.95 7.92 -4.53
C ALA A 69 -6.92 7.42 -3.44
N ALA A 70 -8.22 7.73 -3.59
CA ALA A 70 -9.25 7.25 -2.68
C ALA A 70 -9.40 5.71 -2.71
N LEU A 71 -9.39 5.11 -3.90
CA LEU A 71 -9.44 3.66 -4.08
C LEU A 71 -8.19 2.98 -3.51
N ALA A 72 -7.02 3.57 -3.70
CA ALA A 72 -5.76 3.06 -3.14
C ALA A 72 -5.78 3.06 -1.60
N ALA A 73 -6.25 4.13 -0.98
CA ALA A 73 -6.38 4.24 0.47
C ALA A 73 -7.38 3.22 1.03
N TYR A 74 -8.52 3.04 0.39
CA TYR A 74 -9.50 2.01 0.76
C TYR A 74 -8.91 0.60 0.63
N THR A 75 -8.27 0.30 -0.51
CA THR A 75 -7.64 -1.01 -0.76
C THR A 75 -6.53 -1.30 0.24
N TRP A 76 -5.74 -0.30 0.61
CA TRP A 76 -4.75 -0.41 1.68
C TRP A 76 -5.37 -0.89 2.98
N GLU A 77 -6.44 -0.26 3.43
CA GLU A 77 -7.10 -0.66 4.68
C GLU A 77 -7.62 -2.09 4.65
N VAL A 78 -8.25 -2.48 3.55
CA VAL A 78 -8.79 -3.83 3.39
C VAL A 78 -7.67 -4.86 3.43
N LEU A 79 -6.62 -4.67 2.63
CA LEU A 79 -5.51 -5.62 2.52
C LEU A 79 -4.69 -5.70 3.82
N VAL A 80 -4.43 -4.57 4.46
CA VAL A 80 -3.67 -4.57 5.72
C VAL A 80 -4.43 -5.27 6.83
N ARG A 81 -5.77 -5.11 6.91
CA ARG A 81 -6.59 -5.86 7.88
C ARG A 81 -6.55 -7.36 7.63
N GLN A 82 -6.65 -7.79 6.36
CA GLN A 82 -6.56 -9.20 5.99
C GLN A 82 -5.18 -9.77 6.32
N LEU A 83 -4.11 -9.08 5.91
CA LEU A 83 -2.74 -9.47 6.20
C LEU A 83 -2.47 -9.57 7.71
N LYS A 84 -2.92 -8.58 8.48
CA LYS A 84 -2.79 -8.59 9.95
C LYS A 84 -3.48 -9.81 10.56
N LYS A 85 -4.71 -10.11 10.12
CA LYS A 85 -5.46 -11.27 10.59
C LYS A 85 -4.74 -12.58 10.24
N ALA A 86 -4.35 -12.77 8.98
CA ALA A 86 -3.66 -13.97 8.52
C ALA A 86 -2.32 -14.17 9.25
N ARG A 87 -1.51 -13.11 9.38
CA ARG A 87 -0.25 -13.13 10.11
C ARG A 87 -0.45 -13.48 11.59
N GLN A 88 -1.48 -12.93 12.25
CA GLN A 88 -1.77 -13.23 13.64
C GLN A 88 -2.19 -14.70 13.83
N GLN A 89 -3.03 -15.22 12.96
CA GLN A 89 -3.43 -16.63 12.96
C GLN A 89 -2.22 -17.55 12.78
N TYR A 90 -1.34 -17.23 11.81
CA TYR A 90 -0.10 -17.98 11.59
C TYR A 90 0.82 -17.99 12.82
N ILE A 91 1.01 -16.84 13.47
CA ILE A 91 1.82 -16.72 14.70
C ILE A 91 1.19 -17.53 15.85
N SER A 92 -0.12 -17.48 16.00
CA SER A 92 -0.84 -18.17 17.07
C SER A 92 -0.76 -19.70 16.93
N ALA A 93 -0.73 -20.19 15.69
CA ALA A 93 -0.59 -21.62 15.39
C ALA A 93 0.83 -22.16 15.63
N GLN A 94 1.84 -21.28 15.82
CA GLN A 94 3.20 -21.72 16.09
C GLN A 94 3.32 -22.35 17.49
N ASN A 95 4.23 -23.33 17.63
CA ASN A 95 4.51 -23.95 18.92
C ASN A 95 4.89 -22.89 19.99
N LYS A 96 4.18 -22.92 21.12
CA LYS A 96 4.37 -21.97 22.24
C LYS A 96 5.76 -22.02 22.87
N ARG A 97 6.50 -23.12 22.70
CA ARG A 97 7.89 -23.25 23.20
C ARG A 97 8.91 -22.47 22.38
N ILE A 98 8.54 -22.00 21.18
CA ILE A 98 9.41 -21.19 20.33
C ILE A 98 9.50 -19.78 20.89
N LYS A 99 10.73 -19.22 20.97
CA LYS A 99 10.98 -17.85 21.43
C LYS A 99 10.12 -16.84 20.66
N ASN A 100 9.60 -15.84 21.34
CA ASN A 100 8.76 -14.78 20.73
C ASN A 100 9.43 -14.10 19.52
N ALA A 101 10.72 -13.79 19.59
CA ALA A 101 11.48 -13.21 18.49
C ALA A 101 11.46 -14.10 17.24
N THR A 102 11.57 -15.43 17.42
CA THR A 102 11.51 -16.38 16.30
C THR A 102 10.11 -16.46 15.72
N ARG A 103 9.07 -16.47 16.56
CA ARG A 103 7.67 -16.45 16.10
C ARG A 103 7.35 -15.15 15.32
N THR A 104 7.83 -14.01 15.81
CA THR A 104 7.68 -12.72 15.12
C THR A 104 8.39 -12.74 13.77
N SER A 105 9.63 -13.22 13.72
CA SER A 105 10.40 -13.34 12.48
C SER A 105 9.71 -14.24 11.45
N ARG A 106 9.21 -15.40 11.88
CA ARG A 106 8.41 -16.29 11.01
C ARG A 106 7.12 -15.64 10.53
N GLY A 107 6.43 -14.87 11.40
CA GLY A 107 5.25 -14.09 11.02
C GLY A 107 5.57 -13.01 9.99
N ASP A 108 6.73 -12.35 10.09
CA ASP A 108 7.15 -11.35 9.12
C ASP A 108 7.48 -12.01 7.76
N GLN A 109 8.13 -13.18 7.78
CA GLN A 109 8.41 -13.97 6.56
C GLN A 109 7.12 -14.52 5.91
N PHE A 110 6.16 -14.96 6.72
CA PHE A 110 4.82 -15.32 6.24
C PHE A 110 4.15 -14.12 5.54
N ALA A 111 4.19 -12.94 6.18
CA ALA A 111 3.61 -11.73 5.61
C ALA A 111 4.28 -11.33 4.28
N GLU A 112 5.59 -11.50 4.14
CA GLU A 112 6.30 -11.30 2.87
C GLU A 112 5.80 -12.25 1.77
N GLY A 113 5.59 -13.51 2.10
CA GLY A 113 5.03 -14.49 1.15
C GLY A 113 3.60 -14.14 0.74
N TRP A 114 2.78 -13.75 1.70
CA TRP A 114 1.40 -13.31 1.45
C TRP A 114 1.34 -12.11 0.49
N VAL A 115 2.19 -11.12 0.72
CA VAL A 115 2.29 -9.94 -0.15
C VAL A 115 2.75 -10.33 -1.56
N LEU A 116 3.70 -11.26 -1.69
CA LEU A 116 4.14 -11.76 -3.01
C LEU A 116 3.02 -12.44 -3.79
N ALA A 117 2.13 -13.17 -3.12
CA ALA A 117 0.98 -13.78 -3.78
C ALA A 117 -0.03 -12.73 -4.26
N VAL A 118 -0.25 -11.68 -3.49
CA VAL A 118 -1.16 -10.59 -3.87
C VAL A 118 -0.63 -9.83 -5.10
N ILE A 119 0.69 -9.70 -5.25
CA ILE A 119 1.30 -9.08 -6.46
C ILE A 119 0.85 -9.80 -7.73
N SER A 120 0.82 -11.13 -7.73
CA SER A 120 0.50 -11.92 -8.94
C SER A 120 -0.93 -11.75 -9.43
N GLU A 121 -1.82 -11.25 -8.58
CA GLU A 121 -3.25 -11.03 -8.88
C GLU A 121 -3.55 -9.59 -9.36
N ILE A 122 -2.57 -8.70 -9.32
CA ILE A 122 -2.76 -7.27 -9.59
C ILE A 122 -2.14 -6.90 -10.94
N GLN A 123 -2.96 -6.29 -11.80
CA GLN A 123 -2.47 -5.65 -13.02
C GLN A 123 -1.94 -4.25 -12.67
N SER A 124 -0.71 -3.95 -13.10
CA SER A 124 -0.11 -2.64 -12.92
C SER A 124 -0.81 -1.59 -13.79
N PHE A 125 -1.07 -0.44 -13.22
CA PHE A 125 -1.52 0.73 -13.97
C PHE A 125 -0.30 1.40 -14.62
N ALA A 126 -0.33 1.55 -15.94
CA ALA A 126 0.74 2.25 -16.65
C ALA A 126 0.60 3.75 -16.50
N LEU A 127 1.45 4.36 -15.67
CA LEU A 127 1.60 5.81 -15.58
C LEU A 127 2.44 6.32 -16.74
N THR A 128 2.07 7.47 -17.29
CA THR A 128 2.93 8.22 -18.21
C THR A 128 4.09 8.88 -17.47
N ASP A 129 5.13 9.27 -18.18
CA ASP A 129 6.25 9.97 -17.56
C ASP A 129 5.83 11.35 -17.05
N ASP A 130 4.95 12.02 -17.78
CA ASP A 130 4.37 13.32 -17.38
C ASP A 130 3.58 13.22 -16.06
N GLU A 131 2.77 12.16 -15.89
CA GLU A 131 2.05 11.92 -14.63
C GLU A 131 3.01 11.67 -13.45
N ARG A 132 4.11 10.96 -13.69
CA ARG A 132 5.14 10.72 -12.66
C ARG A 132 5.83 12.01 -12.26
N GLU A 133 6.22 12.82 -13.25
CA GLU A 133 6.89 14.10 -13.01
C GLU A 133 5.97 15.06 -12.26
N LEU A 134 4.70 15.15 -12.65
CA LEU A 134 3.71 15.99 -12.00
C LEU A 134 3.47 15.58 -10.54
N MET A 135 3.37 14.29 -10.25
CA MET A 135 3.25 13.81 -8.87
C MET A 135 4.50 14.09 -8.04
N GLN A 136 5.68 14.07 -8.66
CA GLN A 136 6.93 14.42 -7.99
C GLN A 136 6.98 15.90 -7.64
N GLN A 137 6.64 16.77 -8.58
CA GLN A 137 6.56 18.24 -8.36
C GLN A 137 5.55 18.58 -7.25
N TRP A 138 4.39 17.93 -7.27
CA TRP A 138 3.37 18.08 -6.23
C TRP A 138 3.89 17.67 -4.85
N LEU A 139 4.61 16.54 -4.75
CA LEU A 139 5.21 16.09 -3.50
C LEU A 139 6.21 17.10 -2.95
N GLU A 140 7.10 17.60 -3.81
CA GLU A 140 8.14 18.58 -3.43
C GLU A 140 7.53 19.90 -2.98
N HIS A 141 6.45 20.34 -3.65
CA HIS A 141 5.72 21.54 -3.28
C HIS A 141 4.99 21.39 -1.94
N LYS A 142 4.25 20.29 -1.76
CA LYS A 142 3.42 20.09 -0.55
C LYS A 142 4.23 19.64 0.65
N TYR A 143 5.28 18.85 0.43
CA TYR A 143 6.10 18.25 1.49
C TYR A 143 7.61 18.40 1.22
N PRO A 144 8.15 19.61 1.26
CA PRO A 144 9.56 19.89 0.88
C PRO A 144 10.61 19.22 1.78
N GLN A 145 10.21 18.73 2.95
CA GLN A 145 11.11 18.09 3.92
C GLN A 145 10.94 16.57 4.00
N THR A 146 10.45 15.93 2.92
CA THR A 146 10.31 14.48 2.89
C THR A 146 11.65 13.77 3.02
N GLN A 147 11.63 12.64 3.75
CA GLN A 147 12.80 11.78 3.92
C GLN A 147 12.47 10.35 3.51
N THR A 148 13.45 9.66 2.96
CA THR A 148 13.29 8.25 2.62
C THR A 148 13.34 7.38 3.88
N THR A 149 12.31 6.57 4.10
CA THR A 149 12.30 5.60 5.20
C THR A 149 12.91 4.27 4.76
N ARG A 150 13.59 3.60 5.71
CA ARG A 150 14.15 2.27 5.48
C ARG A 150 13.26 1.20 6.10
N ALA A 151 12.96 0.18 5.33
CA ALA A 151 12.22 -0.98 5.83
C ALA A 151 13.02 -1.76 6.89
N ARG A 152 12.32 -2.23 7.90
CA ARG A 152 12.84 -3.22 8.84
C ARG A 152 12.77 -4.63 8.19
N LYS A 153 13.94 -5.24 7.96
CA LYS A 153 14.01 -6.61 7.47
C LYS A 153 13.58 -7.61 8.56
N PRO A 154 12.93 -8.73 8.20
CA PRO A 154 12.67 -9.80 9.16
C PRO A 154 13.97 -10.38 9.69
N GLY A 155 13.96 -10.82 10.93
CA GLY A 155 15.06 -11.57 11.51
C GLY A 155 15.28 -12.91 10.77
N ARG A 156 16.49 -13.45 10.83
CA ARG A 156 16.74 -14.82 10.35
C ARG A 156 16.06 -15.81 11.28
N SER A 157 15.33 -16.76 10.72
CA SER A 157 14.74 -17.86 11.49
C SER A 157 14.93 -19.19 10.76
N ARG A 158 15.18 -20.25 11.52
CA ARG A 158 15.10 -21.61 10.99
C ARG A 158 13.66 -21.82 10.49
N ASN A 159 13.47 -22.38 9.31
CA ASN A 159 12.19 -22.54 8.62
C ASN A 159 11.55 -21.22 8.10
N GLY A 160 12.35 -20.18 7.85
CA GLY A 160 11.86 -18.93 7.27
C GLY A 160 11.23 -19.09 5.90
N ASP A 161 11.83 -19.92 5.06
CA ASP A 161 11.32 -20.20 3.71
C ASP A 161 10.00 -20.96 3.75
N ALA A 162 9.84 -21.91 4.67
CA ALA A 162 8.55 -22.58 4.88
C ALA A 162 7.47 -21.60 5.35
N SER A 163 7.82 -20.62 6.18
CA SER A 163 6.90 -19.57 6.62
C SER A 163 6.50 -18.69 5.43
N ARG A 164 7.44 -18.31 4.58
CA ARG A 164 7.16 -17.51 3.37
C ARG A 164 6.27 -18.29 2.39
N TYR A 165 6.54 -19.55 2.17
CA TYR A 165 5.70 -20.40 1.31
C TYR A 165 4.28 -20.55 1.86
N ALA A 166 4.12 -20.75 3.17
CA ALA A 166 2.81 -20.79 3.81
C ALA A 166 2.04 -19.47 3.60
N GLY A 167 2.72 -18.33 3.73
CA GLY A 167 2.14 -17.03 3.45
C GLY A 167 1.73 -16.87 1.99
N PHE A 168 2.56 -17.30 1.05
CA PHE A 168 2.25 -17.25 -0.37
C PHE A 168 0.96 -18.05 -0.70
N ARG A 169 0.84 -19.27 -0.19
CA ARG A 169 -0.38 -20.06 -0.37
C ARG A 169 -1.62 -19.39 0.21
N GLU A 170 -1.50 -18.78 1.38
CA GLU A 170 -2.61 -18.06 1.99
C GLU A 170 -2.98 -16.79 1.21
N GLY A 171 -1.98 -16.07 0.71
CA GLY A 171 -2.18 -14.87 -0.10
C GLY A 171 -2.90 -15.13 -1.44
N GLN A 172 -2.76 -16.31 -2.03
CA GLN A 172 -3.49 -16.69 -3.24
C GLN A 172 -5.01 -16.77 -3.05
N ASN A 173 -5.48 -16.88 -1.81
CA ASN A 173 -6.91 -16.89 -1.49
C ASN A 173 -7.50 -15.48 -1.33
N VAL A 174 -6.67 -14.45 -1.44
CA VAL A 174 -7.11 -13.05 -1.32
C VAL A 174 -7.88 -12.65 -2.57
N ARG A 175 -9.13 -12.26 -2.38
CA ARG A 175 -9.95 -11.69 -3.46
C ARG A 175 -10.01 -10.18 -3.28
N LEU A 176 -9.47 -9.46 -4.23
CA LEU A 176 -9.67 -8.02 -4.35
C LEU A 176 -10.99 -7.80 -5.08
N HIS A 177 -12.03 -7.47 -4.33
CA HIS A 177 -13.24 -6.93 -4.94
C HIS A 177 -12.92 -5.51 -5.42
N ARG A 178 -12.79 -5.31 -6.73
CA ARG A 178 -12.77 -3.95 -7.30
C ARG A 178 -14.15 -3.34 -6.97
N PRO A 179 -14.22 -2.17 -6.36
CA PRO A 179 -15.48 -1.45 -6.28
C PRO A 179 -15.96 -1.21 -7.71
N VAL A 180 -17.13 -1.71 -8.05
CA VAL A 180 -17.74 -1.48 -9.36
C VAL A 180 -18.07 0.01 -9.39
N SER A 181 -17.39 0.77 -10.26
CA SER A 181 -17.79 2.13 -10.53
C SER A 181 -19.19 2.09 -11.15
N GLY A 182 -20.17 2.81 -10.54
CA GLY A 182 -21.59 2.73 -10.91
C GLY A 182 -21.94 3.09 -12.37
N GLN A 183 -20.97 3.35 -13.23
CA GLN A 183 -21.15 3.59 -14.66
C GLN A 183 -21.28 2.32 -15.51
N GLU A 184 -20.90 1.15 -15.01
CA GLU A 184 -21.08 -0.10 -15.76
C GLU A 184 -22.49 -0.71 -15.64
N GLN A 185 -23.28 -0.32 -14.66
CA GLN A 185 -24.66 -0.82 -14.50
C GLN A 185 -25.64 -0.25 -15.51
N GLN A 186 -25.38 0.91 -16.12
CA GLN A 186 -26.29 1.49 -17.13
C GLN A 186 -26.24 0.82 -18.51
N LYS A 187 -25.24 -0.03 -18.77
CA LYS A 187 -25.13 -0.74 -20.05
C LYS A 187 -25.85 -2.08 -20.13
N LEU A 188 -26.33 -2.59 -19.02
CA LEU A 188 -27.01 -3.91 -18.97
C LEU A 188 -28.54 -3.83 -18.98
N GLU A 189 -29.14 -2.65 -18.81
CA GLU A 189 -30.60 -2.47 -18.86
C GLU A 189 -31.14 -2.03 -20.23
N ALA A 190 -30.27 -1.90 -21.23
CA ALA A 190 -30.65 -1.52 -22.60
C ALA A 190 -30.54 -2.72 -23.56
N ARG A 191 -31.22 -3.85 -23.20
CA ARG A 191 -31.54 -4.94 -24.15
C ARG A 191 -32.91 -5.50 -23.86
#